data_1997279ce5dc1dbbdd4adfd0feebf30a
#
_entry.id   1997279ce5dc1dbbdd4adfd0feebf30a
#
_cell.length_a   1.000
_cell.length_b   1.000
_cell.length_c   1.000
_cell.angle_alpha   90.00
_cell.angle_beta   90.00
_cell.angle_gamma   90.00
#
_symmetry.space_group_name_H-M   'P 1'
#
loop_
_entity.id
_entity.type
_entity.pdbx_description
1 polymer ?
#
loop_
_entity_poly.entity_id
_entity_poly.type
_entity_poly.pdbx_seq_one_letter_code
_entity_poly.pdbx_strand_id
1 'polypeptide(L)' 'MQIVSENITLKNKKEFSTEYIEGELTKLGLDVIRWAIVDCNDSNFTVCVSHVIITE' A
#
# COMPACT_ATOMS: atom_id res chain seq x y z
N MET A 1 -0.78 9.76 18.25
CA MET A 1 -0.75 9.54 16.79
C MET A 1 0.67 9.26 16.36
N GLN A 2 0.86 8.24 15.56
CA GLN A 2 2.16 7.86 15.07
C GLN A 2 2.08 7.57 13.57
N ILE A 3 3.09 8.02 12.83
CA ILE A 3 3.20 7.72 11.41
C ILE A 3 4.22 6.61 11.24
N VAL A 4 3.83 5.54 10.56
CA VAL A 4 4.73 4.43 10.28
C VAL A 4 4.77 4.18 8.77
N SER A 5 5.90 3.63 8.32
CA SER A 5 6.06 3.22 6.93
C SER A 5 6.36 1.74 6.89
N GLU A 6 5.71 1.03 5.97
CA GLU A 6 5.94 -0.40 5.80
C GLU A 6 5.79 -0.80 4.35
N ASN A 7 6.39 -1.93 4.01
CA ASN A 7 6.30 -2.49 2.67
C ASN A 7 5.20 -3.55 2.63
N ILE A 8 4.30 -3.41 1.68
CA ILE A 8 3.18 -4.34 1.48
C ILE A 8 3.31 -4.93 0.07
N THR A 9 3.27 -6.25 -0.02
CA THR A 9 3.32 -6.95 -1.30
C THR A 9 1.92 -7.22 -1.80
N LEU A 10 1.63 -6.80 -3.02
CA LEU A 10 0.34 -7.02 -3.68
C LEU A 10 0.56 -7.83 -4.96
N LYS A 11 -0.48 -8.55 -5.38
CA LYS A 11 -0.42 -9.31 -6.63
C LYS A 11 -0.46 -8.37 -7.82
N ASN A 12 0.42 -8.63 -8.79
CA ASN A 12 0.44 -7.89 -10.03
C ASN A 12 -0.72 -8.33 -10.90
N LYS A 13 -1.57 -7.40 -11.28
CA LYS A 13 -2.73 -7.64 -12.14
C LYS A 13 -2.53 -7.02 -13.50
N LYS A 14 -3.20 -7.60 -14.50
CA LYS A 14 -3.14 -7.18 -15.88
C LYS A 14 -3.56 -5.72 -16.06
N GLU A 15 -4.56 -5.27 -15.30
CA GLU A 15 -4.99 -3.89 -15.28
C GLU A 15 -4.55 -3.25 -13.98
N PHE A 16 -3.39 -2.67 -14.03
CA PHE A 16 -2.75 -2.05 -12.88
C PHE A 16 -3.10 -0.56 -12.85
N SER A 17 -3.73 -0.12 -11.79
CA SER A 17 -4.14 1.28 -11.64
C SER A 17 -3.98 1.77 -10.20
N THR A 18 -3.93 3.08 -10.05
CA THR A 18 -3.92 3.73 -8.75
C THR A 18 -5.15 3.32 -7.92
N GLU A 19 -6.30 3.20 -8.58
CA GLU A 19 -7.53 2.81 -7.91
C GLU A 19 -7.43 1.40 -7.31
N TYR A 20 -6.79 0.47 -8.00
CA TYR A 20 -6.57 -0.86 -7.50
C TYR A 20 -5.73 -0.83 -6.22
N ILE A 21 -4.62 -0.10 -6.24
CA ILE A 21 -3.73 0.00 -5.08
C ILE A 21 -4.45 0.64 -3.90
N GLU A 22 -5.12 1.75 -4.11
CA GLU A 22 -5.86 2.43 -3.07
C GLU A 22 -6.97 1.55 -2.49
N GLY A 23 -7.66 0.80 -3.34
CA GLY A 23 -8.68 -0.15 -2.91
C GLY A 23 -8.12 -1.25 -2.03
N GLU A 24 -6.97 -1.80 -2.38
CA GLU A 24 -6.33 -2.84 -1.58
C GLU A 24 -5.86 -2.30 -0.22
N LEU A 25 -5.31 -1.10 -0.20
CA LEU A 25 -4.88 -0.48 1.06
C LEU A 25 -6.06 -0.17 1.96
N THR A 26 -7.19 0.24 1.39
CA THR A 26 -8.42 0.48 2.15
C THR A 26 -8.95 -0.81 2.75
N LYS A 27 -8.87 -1.93 2.04
CA LYS A 27 -9.30 -3.23 2.55
C LYS A 27 -8.47 -3.66 3.76
N LEU A 28 -7.22 -3.24 3.83
CA LEU A 28 -6.35 -3.52 4.97
C LEU A 28 -6.67 -2.65 6.18
N GLY A 29 -7.55 -1.68 6.02
CA GLY A 29 -7.94 -0.79 7.10
C GLY A 29 -6.91 0.26 7.47
N LEU A 30 -6.03 0.60 6.55
CA LEU A 30 -4.96 1.56 6.79
C LEU A 30 -5.43 2.98 6.52
N ASP A 31 -5.01 3.89 7.39
CA ASP A 31 -5.22 5.32 7.20
C ASP A 31 -4.00 5.88 6.47
N VAL A 32 -4.00 5.74 5.14
CA VAL A 32 -2.83 5.98 4.30
C VAL A 32 -2.62 7.46 4.05
N ILE A 33 -1.39 7.94 4.31
CA ILE A 33 -0.99 9.30 3.99
C ILE A 33 -0.46 9.35 2.56
N ARG A 34 0.41 8.40 2.22
CA ARG A 34 0.97 8.28 0.88
C ARG A 34 1.53 6.89 0.66
N TRP A 35 1.74 6.55 -0.59
CA TRP A 35 2.36 5.28 -0.96
C TRP A 35 3.17 5.45 -2.25
N ALA A 36 4.11 4.52 -2.47
CA ALA A 36 4.89 4.48 -3.69
C ALA A 36 5.29 3.05 -3.98
N ILE A 37 5.37 2.69 -5.26
CA ILE A 37 5.85 1.39 -5.69
C ILE A 37 7.37 1.39 -5.61
N VAL A 38 7.92 0.44 -4.86
CA VAL A 38 9.37 0.36 -4.66
C VAL A 38 10.00 -0.86 -5.35
N ASP A 39 9.17 -1.83 -5.74
CA ASP A 39 9.64 -3.01 -6.45
C ASP A 39 8.50 -3.60 -7.25
N CYS A 40 8.82 -4.23 -8.38
CA CYS A 40 7.82 -4.83 -9.25
C CYS A 40 8.43 -5.99 -10.01
N ASN A 41 7.71 -7.11 -10.06
CA ASN A 41 8.08 -8.25 -10.89
C ASN A 41 6.81 -8.78 -11.59
N ASP A 42 6.96 -9.91 -12.32
CA ASP A 42 5.85 -10.45 -13.11
C ASP A 42 4.67 -10.93 -12.28
N SER A 43 4.91 -11.32 -11.03
CA SER A 43 3.89 -11.90 -10.16
C SER A 43 3.37 -10.95 -9.10
N ASN A 44 4.23 -10.07 -8.59
CA ASN A 44 3.92 -9.22 -7.46
C ASN A 44 4.57 -7.85 -7.60
N PHE A 45 4.04 -6.89 -6.85
CA PHE A 45 4.74 -5.63 -6.66
C PHE A 45 4.69 -5.25 -5.18
N THR A 46 5.68 -4.48 -4.76
CA THR A 46 5.81 -4.04 -3.38
C THR A 46 5.56 -2.54 -3.30
N VAL A 47 4.68 -2.15 -2.40
CA VAL A 47 4.32 -0.76 -2.17
C VAL A 47 4.83 -0.35 -0.80
N CYS A 48 5.56 0.76 -0.76
CA CYS A 48 5.93 1.39 0.51
C CYS A 48 4.80 2.33 0.90
N VAL A 49 4.19 2.07 2.04
CA VAL A 49 3.00 2.80 2.50
C VAL A 49 3.32 3.53 3.79
N SER A 50 3.01 4.83 3.82
CA SER A 50 3.07 5.61 5.06
C SER A 50 1.64 5.80 5.55
N HIS A 51 1.37 5.37 6.77
CA HIS A 51 0.03 5.45 7.33
C HIS A 51 0.06 5.84 8.80
N VAL A 52 -1.08 6.27 9.30
CA VAL A 52 -1.23 6.73 10.67
C VAL A 52 -1.72 5.60 11.56
N ILE A 53 -1.06 5.46 12.71
CA ILE A 53 -1.57 4.61 13.78
C ILE A 53 -1.97 5.53 14.92
N ILE A 54 -3.20 5.38 15.37
CA ILE A 54 -3.68 6.13 16.53
C ILE A 54 -3.45 5.26 17.76
N THR A 55 -2.57 5.73 18.62
CA THR A 55 -2.28 5.06 19.89
C THR A 55 -2.83 5.91 21.04
N GLU A 56 -3.53 5.25 21.92
CA GLU A 56 -4.03 5.89 23.12
C GLU A 56 -3.12 5.61 24.31
#